data_900b0e740c00b05e25116a2e81f050d0
#
_entry.id   900b0e740c00b05e25116a2e81f050d0
#
_cell.length_a   1.000
_cell.length_b   1.000
_cell.length_c   1.000
_cell.angle_alpha   90.00
_cell.angle_beta   90.00
_cell.angle_gamma   90.00
#
_symmetry.space_group_name_H-M   'P 1'
#
loop_
_entity.id
_entity.type
_entity.pdbx_description
1 polymer ?
#
loop_
_entity_poly.entity_id
_entity_poly.type
_entity_poly.pdbx_seq_one_letter_code
_entity_poly.pdbx_strand_id
1 'polypeptide(L)'
;DLIPYRTGITNLYPNPFNPTLNVNFSLPKEAITEIAVYNTLGEKVEILLDNLSLKSGQHIIQWIPQNQPSGMYFINISTQGFNQTEKALFVK
;
A
#
# COMPACT_ATOMS: atom_id res chain seq x y z
N ASP A 1 24.77 9.66 -10.08
CA ASP A 1 23.43 10.19 -10.18
C ASP A 1 22.62 10.02 -8.92
N LEU A 2 21.89 11.04 -8.61
CA LEU A 2 20.97 10.99 -7.47
C LEU A 2 19.70 10.31 -7.90
N ILE A 3 19.29 9.31 -7.13
CA ILE A 3 18.01 8.65 -7.33
C ILE A 3 17.01 9.38 -6.44
N PRO A 4 16.03 10.08 -7.03
CA PRO A 4 15.14 10.93 -6.24
C PRO A 4 14.08 10.15 -5.44
N TYR A 5 13.95 8.85 -5.68
CA TYR A 5 12.90 8.08 -5.06
C TYR A 5 13.43 7.23 -3.92
N ARG A 6 12.67 7.17 -2.84
CA ARG A 6 12.91 6.22 -1.76
C ARG A 6 11.96 5.06 -1.90
N THR A 7 12.36 3.89 -1.39
CA THR A 7 11.45 2.76 -1.34
C THR A 7 10.34 3.03 -0.32
N GLY A 8 9.10 2.82 -0.70
CA GLY A 8 8.03 2.75 0.25
C GLY A 8 6.83 3.61 -0.06
N ILE A 9 5.86 3.53 0.85
CA ILE A 9 4.62 4.29 0.77
C ILE A 9 4.94 5.75 1.08
N THR A 10 4.53 6.62 0.17
CA THR A 10 4.74 8.06 0.34
C THR A 10 3.50 8.77 0.82
N ASN A 11 2.31 8.21 0.54
CA ASN A 11 1.07 8.84 0.93
C ASN A 11 -0.09 7.85 0.85
N LEU A 12 -1.02 7.99 1.79
CA LEU A 12 -2.30 7.28 1.78
C LEU A 12 -3.39 8.34 1.88
N TYR A 13 -4.25 8.44 0.88
CA TYR A 13 -5.26 9.48 0.91
C TYR A 13 -6.53 9.09 0.16
N PRO A 14 -7.66 9.66 0.55
CA PRO A 14 -7.87 10.40 1.79
C PRO A 14 -7.75 9.47 3.00
N ASN A 15 -7.55 10.04 4.18
CA ASN A 15 -7.46 9.25 5.40
C ASN A 15 -8.07 10.08 6.53
N PRO A 16 -9.28 9.78 6.99
CA PRO A 16 -10.11 8.59 6.68
C PRO A 16 -10.57 8.55 5.22
N PHE A 17 -10.88 7.36 4.74
CA PHE A 17 -11.28 7.21 3.34
C PHE A 17 -12.65 6.53 3.21
N ASN A 18 -13.33 6.84 2.10
CA ASN A 18 -14.62 6.25 1.76
C ASN A 18 -14.97 6.65 0.33
N PRO A 19 -15.12 5.71 -0.60
CA PRO A 19 -14.83 4.28 -0.47
C PRO A 19 -13.42 3.91 -0.92
N THR A 20 -12.67 4.85 -1.52
CA THR A 20 -11.42 4.55 -2.21
C THR A 20 -10.24 5.11 -1.45
N LEU A 21 -9.26 4.26 -1.20
CA LEU A 21 -7.97 4.68 -0.67
C LEU A 21 -6.95 4.65 -1.79
N ASN A 22 -6.24 5.76 -1.97
CA ASN A 22 -5.13 5.84 -2.90
C ASN A 22 -3.84 5.56 -2.14
N VAL A 23 -3.10 4.56 -2.61
CA VAL A 23 -1.82 4.17 -2.02
C VAL A 23 -0.73 4.62 -2.98
N ASN A 24 -0.02 5.68 -2.59
CA ASN A 24 1.10 6.18 -3.38
C ASN A 24 2.38 5.60 -2.81
N PHE A 25 3.21 5.06 -3.67
CA PHE A 25 4.49 4.51 -3.24
C PHE A 25 5.53 4.76 -4.32
N SER A 26 6.79 4.62 -3.95
CA SER A 26 7.89 4.86 -4.87
C SER A 26 8.93 3.77 -4.74
N LEU A 27 9.65 3.57 -5.84
CA LEU A 27 10.74 2.59 -5.94
C LEU A 27 11.94 3.27 -6.56
N PRO A 28 13.14 3.18 -5.94
CA PRO A 28 14.34 3.77 -6.53
C PRO A 28 14.83 2.99 -7.73
N LYS A 29 14.51 1.71 -7.82
CA LYS A 29 14.87 0.85 -8.94
C LYS A 29 13.81 -0.20 -9.12
N GLU A 30 13.86 -0.90 -10.24
CA GLU A 30 12.91 -1.98 -10.52
C GLU A 30 12.96 -3.03 -9.40
N ALA A 31 11.77 -3.45 -8.94
CA ALA A 31 11.68 -4.39 -7.83
C ALA A 31 10.40 -5.18 -7.91
N ILE A 32 10.46 -6.42 -7.41
CA ILE A 32 9.28 -7.24 -7.24
C ILE A 32 8.61 -6.76 -5.95
N THR A 33 7.35 -6.36 -6.06
CA THR A 33 6.65 -5.65 -5.00
C THR A 33 5.36 -6.36 -4.64
N GLU A 34 5.12 -6.49 -3.35
CA GLU A 34 3.84 -6.95 -2.82
C GLU A 34 3.22 -5.86 -1.98
N ILE A 35 1.92 -5.60 -2.18
CA ILE A 35 1.17 -4.71 -1.32
C ILE A 35 -0.07 -5.45 -0.87
N ALA A 36 -0.26 -5.54 0.44
CA ALA A 36 -1.37 -6.26 1.03
C ALA A 36 -2.01 -5.43 2.13
N VAL A 37 -3.28 -5.73 2.41
CA VAL A 37 -4.06 -5.05 3.44
C VAL A 37 -4.37 -6.03 4.55
N TYR A 38 -4.18 -5.58 5.80
CA TYR A 38 -4.45 -6.38 6.99
C TYR A 38 -5.46 -5.66 7.86
N ASN A 39 -6.27 -6.42 8.60
CA ASN A 39 -7.18 -5.85 9.60
C ASN A 39 -6.48 -5.79 10.96
N THR A 40 -7.22 -5.37 12.00
CA THR A 40 -6.65 -5.21 13.34
C THR A 40 -6.32 -6.53 14.02
N LEU A 41 -6.83 -7.64 13.49
CA LEU A 41 -6.48 -8.98 13.99
C LEU A 41 -5.24 -9.53 13.33
N GLY A 42 -4.64 -8.77 12.40
CA GLY A 42 -3.48 -9.24 11.67
C GLY A 42 -3.80 -10.16 10.50
N GLU A 43 -5.06 -10.26 10.14
CA GLU A 43 -5.48 -11.10 9.02
C GLU A 43 -5.31 -10.35 7.71
N LYS A 44 -4.76 -11.01 6.70
CA LYS A 44 -4.63 -10.45 5.36
C LYS A 44 -6.01 -10.49 4.70
N VAL A 45 -6.57 -9.32 4.43
CA VAL A 45 -7.93 -9.24 3.88
C VAL A 45 -7.94 -8.96 2.39
N GLU A 46 -6.82 -8.47 1.83
CA GLU A 46 -6.75 -8.17 0.42
C GLU A 46 -5.29 -8.14 -0.02
N ILE A 47 -5.01 -8.59 -1.25
CA ILE A 47 -3.71 -8.42 -1.88
C ILE A 47 -3.90 -7.45 -3.03
N LEU A 48 -3.26 -6.28 -2.95
CA LEU A 48 -3.39 -5.25 -3.97
C LEU A 48 -2.38 -5.45 -5.10
N LEU A 49 -1.17 -5.88 -4.76
CA LEU A 49 -0.14 -6.25 -5.73
C LEU A 49 0.47 -7.56 -5.26
N ASP A 50 0.47 -8.57 -6.13
CA ASP A 50 0.92 -9.91 -5.78
C ASP A 50 2.28 -10.19 -6.42
N ASN A 51 3.36 -9.73 -5.77
CA ASN A 51 4.73 -9.99 -6.21
C ASN A 51 4.95 -9.64 -7.67
N LEU A 52 4.60 -8.42 -8.02
CA LEU A 52 4.67 -7.93 -9.38
C LEU A 52 5.92 -7.10 -9.57
N SER A 53 6.63 -7.33 -10.67
CA SER A 53 7.82 -6.55 -11.00
C SER A 53 7.38 -5.17 -11.49
N LEU A 54 7.83 -4.13 -10.80
CA LEU A 54 7.49 -2.75 -11.13
C LEU A 54 8.76 -1.96 -11.38
N LYS A 55 8.68 -1.02 -12.32
CA LYS A 55 9.81 -0.17 -12.67
C LYS A 55 10.04 0.88 -11.58
N SER A 56 11.22 1.48 -11.61
CA SER A 56 11.54 2.60 -10.72
C SER A 56 10.58 3.76 -10.98
N GLY A 57 10.33 4.56 -9.95
CA GLY A 57 9.49 5.73 -10.07
C GLY A 57 8.38 5.75 -9.05
N GLN A 58 7.42 6.63 -9.28
CA GLN A 58 6.25 6.76 -8.43
C GLN A 58 5.10 5.96 -8.99
N HIS A 59 4.36 5.32 -8.09
CA HIS A 59 3.24 4.47 -8.45
C HIS A 59 2.04 4.80 -7.58
N ILE A 60 0.85 4.59 -8.13
CA ILE A 60 -0.40 4.76 -7.40
C ILE A 60 -1.23 3.50 -7.60
N ILE A 61 -1.74 2.95 -6.51
CA ILE A 61 -2.68 1.84 -6.57
C ILE A 61 -3.86 2.20 -5.68
N GLN A 62 -5.03 1.69 -6.03
CA GLN A 62 -6.25 2.00 -5.29
C GLN A 62 -6.80 0.77 -4.60
N TRP A 63 -7.37 0.98 -3.41
CA TRP A 63 -8.09 -0.06 -2.70
C TRP A 63 -9.51 0.40 -2.44
N ILE A 64 -10.47 -0.42 -2.85
CA ILE A 64 -11.89 -0.23 -2.58
C ILE A 64 -12.33 -1.44 -1.77
N PRO A 65 -12.53 -1.30 -0.45
CA PRO A 65 -12.92 -2.44 0.38
C PRO A 65 -14.21 -3.09 -0.09
N GLN A 66 -14.19 -4.42 -0.13
CA GLN A 66 -15.36 -5.22 -0.49
C GLN A 66 -15.75 -6.04 0.75
N ASN A 67 -16.96 -5.80 1.25
CA ASN A 67 -17.49 -6.55 2.39
C ASN A 67 -16.61 -6.44 3.64
N GLN A 68 -15.99 -5.28 3.83
CA GLN A 68 -15.18 -5.02 5.01
C GLN A 68 -15.89 -4.00 5.89
N PRO A 69 -15.87 -4.19 7.22
CA PRO A 69 -16.46 -3.20 8.12
C PRO A 69 -15.61 -1.94 8.20
N SER A 70 -16.24 -0.85 8.63
CA SER A 70 -15.49 0.36 8.98
C SER A 70 -14.47 0.02 10.06
N GLY A 71 -13.33 0.66 10.00
CA GLY A 71 -12.29 0.44 11.00
C GLY A 71 -10.91 0.73 10.47
N MET A 72 -9.92 0.39 11.30
CA MET A 72 -8.53 0.60 10.98
C MET A 72 -8.00 -0.56 10.14
N TYR A 73 -7.25 -0.22 9.10
CA TYR A 73 -6.59 -1.20 8.24
C TYR A 73 -5.13 -0.84 8.09
N PHE A 74 -4.31 -1.86 7.83
CA PHE A 74 -2.88 -1.69 7.71
C PHE A 74 -2.46 -2.07 6.30
N ILE A 75 -1.80 -1.14 5.64
CA ILE A 75 -1.32 -1.32 4.28
C ILE A 75 0.16 -1.65 4.37
N ASN A 76 0.55 -2.81 3.90
CA ASN A 76 1.93 -3.27 3.97
C ASN A 76 2.51 -3.36 2.57
N ILE A 77 3.67 -2.73 2.37
CA ILE A 77 4.44 -2.87 1.15
C ILE A 77 5.70 -3.66 1.47
N SER A 78 5.99 -4.63 0.64
CA SER A 78 7.14 -5.50 0.81
C SER A 78 7.87 -5.63 -0.52
N THR A 79 9.17 -5.35 -0.51
CA THR A 79 10.07 -5.62 -1.61
C THR A 79 11.26 -6.36 -1.05
N GLN A 80 12.19 -6.75 -1.91
CA GLN A 80 13.38 -7.45 -1.42
C GLN A 80 14.15 -6.56 -0.46
N GLY A 81 14.26 -7.02 0.79
CA GLY A 81 15.01 -6.29 1.81
C GLY A 81 14.30 -5.09 2.41
N PHE A 82 13.02 -4.88 2.10
CA PHE A 82 12.28 -3.72 2.60
C PHE A 82 10.86 -4.12 2.96
N ASN A 83 10.38 -3.59 4.09
CA ASN A 83 9.03 -3.86 4.57
C ASN A 83 8.54 -2.63 5.34
N GLN A 84 7.35 -2.16 4.99
CA GLN A 84 6.79 -0.97 5.64
C GLN A 84 5.28 -1.18 5.79
N THR A 85 4.74 -0.73 6.92
CA THR A 85 3.31 -0.79 7.18
C THR A 85 2.82 0.59 7.58
N GLU A 86 1.73 1.02 6.96
CA GLU A 86 1.05 2.27 7.28
C GLU A 86 -0.42 1.98 7.53
N LYS A 87 -1.05 2.81 8.35
CA LYS A 87 -2.44 2.58 8.71
C LYS A 87 -3.35 3.57 8.04
N ALA A 88 -4.59 3.14 7.77
CA ALA A 88 -5.62 3.99 7.19
C ALA A 88 -6.97 3.64 7.82
N LEU A 89 -7.80 4.65 7.99
CA LEU A 89 -9.12 4.48 8.62
C LEU A 89 -10.19 4.47 7.55
N PHE A 90 -10.92 3.37 7.46
CA PHE A 90 -12.05 3.23 6.54
C PHE A 90 -13.33 3.58 7.28
N VAL A 91 -14.08 4.54 6.74
CA VAL A 91 -15.35 4.98 7.33
C VAL A 91 -16.42 4.82 6.24
N LYS A 92 -17.35 3.91 6.49
CA LYS A 92 -18.47 3.73 5.56
C LYS A 92 -19.39 4.93 5.57
#